data_192b0a723486d481369f5e1cbb8bb485
#
_entry.id   192b0a723486d481369f5e1cbb8bb485
#
_cell.length_a   1.000
_cell.length_b   1.000
_cell.length_c   1.000
_cell.angle_alpha   90.00
_cell.angle_beta   90.00
_cell.angle_gamma   90.00
#
_symmetry.space_group_name_H-M   'P 1'
#
loop_
_entity.id
_entity.type
_entity.pdbx_description
1 polymer ?
#
loop_
_entity_poly.entity_id
_entity_poly.type
_entity_poly.pdbx_seq_one_letter_code
_entity_poly.pdbx_strand_id
1 'polypeptide(L)'
;MLALLGTSFTFLMTALGAATVFFFARKVCERAQGALLGFAAGVMMAASVWSLILPAIEQTEAEGRLPPFLPAAAGIVLGALTLFLLDELVRRRGGGEVHSDFLLLSAITLHNIPEGMAVGLAFALAADGESLAGAFALALGIGVQNFPEGAAVALPVYQSGKSKRRAFWTGVLSVSYTHLRAHETSQDL
;
A
#
# COMPACT_ATOMS: atom_id res chain seq x y z
N MET A 1 8.70 12.86 -14.10
CA MET A 1 9.70 13.06 -13.03
C MET A 1 9.07 13.15 -11.63
N LEU A 2 8.01 13.92 -11.41
CA LEU A 2 7.34 14.03 -10.10
C LEU A 2 6.73 12.70 -9.62
N ALA A 3 6.11 11.90 -10.49
CA ALA A 3 5.59 10.58 -10.17
C ALA A 3 6.69 9.64 -9.61
N LEU A 4 7.88 9.66 -10.23
CA LEU A 4 9.04 8.91 -9.72
C LEU A 4 9.45 9.36 -8.32
N LEU A 5 9.43 10.65 -8.03
CA LEU A 5 9.74 11.15 -6.69
C LEU A 5 8.70 10.71 -5.67
N GLY A 6 7.40 10.78 -6.01
CA GLY A 6 6.32 10.33 -5.15
C GLY A 6 6.41 8.84 -4.83
N THR A 7 6.58 8.00 -5.85
CA THR A 7 6.70 6.54 -5.67
C THR A 7 8.02 6.13 -5.00
N SER A 8 9.12 6.85 -5.27
CA SER A 8 10.38 6.63 -4.55
C SER A 8 10.27 6.96 -3.06
N PHE A 9 9.50 7.99 -2.73
CA PHE A 9 9.22 8.36 -1.34
C PHE A 9 8.43 7.26 -0.62
N THR A 10 7.35 6.75 -1.22
CA THR A 10 6.55 5.66 -0.62
C THR A 10 7.38 4.39 -0.44
N PHE A 11 8.19 4.02 -1.42
CA PHE A 11 9.14 2.91 -1.32
C PHE A 11 10.15 3.10 -0.18
N LEU A 12 10.75 4.30 -0.09
CA LEU A 12 11.73 4.62 0.95
C LEU A 12 11.12 4.49 2.35
N MET A 13 9.88 4.92 2.53
CA MET A 13 9.17 4.81 3.80
C MET A 13 8.95 3.35 4.21
N THR A 14 8.59 2.45 3.27
CA THR A 14 8.51 1.02 3.57
C THR A 14 9.88 0.43 3.91
N ALA A 15 10.92 0.81 3.16
CA ALA A 15 12.28 0.36 3.46
C ALA A 15 12.75 0.82 4.84
N LEU A 16 12.43 2.05 5.24
CA LEU A 16 12.69 2.57 6.59
C LEU A 16 11.89 1.80 7.66
N GLY A 17 10.63 1.50 7.39
CA GLY A 17 9.81 0.64 8.25
C GLY A 17 10.41 -0.74 8.43
N ALA A 18 10.80 -1.40 7.34
CA ALA A 18 11.48 -2.69 7.37
C ALA A 18 12.84 -2.62 8.12
N ALA A 19 13.54 -1.49 8.03
CA ALA A 19 14.82 -1.29 8.72
C ALA A 19 14.68 -1.24 10.25
N THR A 20 13.47 -1.08 10.78
CA THR A 20 13.23 -1.14 12.23
C THR A 20 13.72 -2.43 12.87
N VAL A 21 13.78 -3.55 12.13
CA VAL A 21 14.32 -4.83 12.62
C VAL A 21 15.77 -4.74 13.12
N PHE A 22 16.54 -3.76 12.64
CA PHE A 22 17.92 -3.58 13.08
C PHE A 22 18.01 -2.97 14.48
N PHE A 23 16.99 -2.20 14.87
CA PHE A 23 16.92 -1.50 16.16
C PHE A 23 16.16 -2.29 17.21
N PHE A 24 15.22 -3.14 16.80
CA PHE A 24 14.44 -3.92 17.77
C PHE A 24 15.12 -5.25 18.14
N ALA A 25 14.91 -5.65 19.41
CA ALA A 25 15.20 -7.01 19.85
C ALA A 25 14.19 -8.00 19.23
N ARG A 26 14.51 -9.30 19.26
CA ARG A 26 13.66 -10.35 18.67
C ARG A 26 12.25 -10.42 19.31
N LYS A 27 12.12 -10.00 20.56
CA LYS A 27 10.82 -9.88 21.24
C LYS A 27 10.36 -8.41 21.21
N VAL A 28 9.52 -8.06 20.27
CA VAL A 28 8.81 -6.77 20.27
C VAL A 28 7.53 -6.95 21.09
N CYS A 29 7.22 -5.96 21.93
CA CYS A 29 6.00 -5.97 22.72
C CYS A 29 4.76 -5.99 21.78
N GLU A 30 3.85 -6.93 22.00
CA GLU A 30 2.61 -7.08 21.19
C GLU A 30 1.80 -5.78 21.14
N ARG A 31 1.81 -5.00 22.22
CA ARG A 31 1.14 -3.69 22.26
C ARG A 31 1.74 -2.69 21.27
N ALA A 32 3.07 -2.65 21.15
CA ALA A 32 3.74 -1.75 20.20
C ALA A 32 3.46 -2.17 18.75
N GLN A 33 3.44 -3.47 18.50
CA GLN A 33 3.10 -4.01 17.19
C GLN A 33 1.63 -3.72 16.83
N GLY A 34 0.71 -3.94 17.77
CA GLY A 34 -0.70 -3.59 17.60
C GLY A 34 -0.93 -2.09 17.37
N ALA A 35 -0.18 -1.22 18.09
CA ALA A 35 -0.27 0.23 17.88
C ALA A 35 0.22 0.65 16.49
N LEU A 36 1.32 0.07 15.99
CA LEU A 36 1.82 0.34 14.64
C LEU A 36 0.82 -0.09 13.56
N LEU A 37 0.25 -1.28 13.70
CA LEU A 37 -0.77 -1.78 12.76
C LEU A 37 -2.05 -0.94 12.82
N GLY A 38 -2.49 -0.56 14.02
CA GLY A 38 -3.65 0.30 14.19
C GLY A 38 -3.44 1.69 13.60
N PHE A 39 -2.24 2.25 13.76
CA PHE A 39 -1.87 3.51 13.13
C PHE A 39 -1.89 3.41 11.60
N ALA A 40 -1.26 2.37 11.03
CA ALA A 40 -1.30 2.13 9.59
C ALA A 40 -2.74 2.02 9.07
N ALA A 41 -3.57 1.20 9.70
CA ALA A 41 -4.98 1.04 9.32
C ALA A 41 -5.75 2.38 9.38
N GLY A 42 -5.52 3.20 10.40
CA GLY A 42 -6.13 4.52 10.50
C GLY A 42 -5.74 5.46 9.38
N VAL A 43 -4.45 5.52 9.03
CA VAL A 43 -3.95 6.34 7.91
C VAL A 43 -4.49 5.84 6.58
N MET A 44 -4.53 4.50 6.36
CA MET A 44 -5.12 3.90 5.15
C MET A 44 -6.59 4.28 4.98
N MET A 45 -7.38 4.17 6.04
CA MET A 45 -8.79 4.56 6.02
C MET A 45 -8.96 6.05 5.70
N ALA A 46 -8.17 6.92 6.32
CA ALA A 46 -8.18 8.34 6.05
C ALA A 46 -7.81 8.64 4.59
N ALA A 47 -6.71 8.08 4.09
CA ALA A 47 -6.27 8.25 2.70
C ALA A 47 -7.33 7.73 1.70
N SER A 48 -7.94 6.58 1.96
CA SER A 48 -9.00 6.03 1.12
C SER A 48 -10.20 6.97 1.00
N VAL A 49 -10.62 7.58 2.11
CA VAL A 49 -11.78 8.49 2.10
C VAL A 49 -11.44 9.82 1.44
N TRP A 50 -10.39 10.51 1.91
CA TRP A 50 -10.12 11.89 1.50
C TRP A 50 -9.37 12.01 0.18
N SER A 51 -8.54 11.01 -0.18
CA SER A 51 -7.72 11.10 -1.37
C SER A 51 -8.24 10.27 -2.56
N LEU A 52 -9.20 9.35 -2.33
CA LEU A 52 -9.72 8.50 -3.41
C LEU A 52 -11.25 8.59 -3.52
N ILE A 53 -12.00 8.31 -2.44
CA ILE A 53 -13.46 8.22 -2.50
C ILE A 53 -14.10 9.58 -2.74
N LEU A 54 -13.75 10.60 -1.94
CA LEU A 54 -14.32 11.92 -2.09
C LEU A 54 -14.01 12.56 -3.45
N PRO A 55 -12.78 12.59 -3.95
CA PRO A 55 -12.49 13.09 -5.28
C PRO A 55 -13.21 12.34 -6.40
N ALA A 56 -13.35 11.00 -6.29
CA ALA A 56 -14.08 10.22 -7.28
C ALA A 56 -15.58 10.58 -7.32
N ILE A 57 -16.18 10.86 -6.17
CA ILE A 57 -17.58 11.31 -6.08
C ILE A 57 -17.72 12.70 -6.69
N GLU A 58 -16.87 13.65 -6.31
CA GLU A 58 -16.88 15.04 -6.80
C GLU A 58 -16.68 15.09 -8.33
N GLN A 59 -15.75 14.32 -8.85
CA GLN A 59 -15.51 14.24 -10.31
C GLN A 59 -16.72 13.65 -11.04
N THR A 60 -17.32 12.58 -10.52
CA THR A 60 -18.51 11.96 -11.13
C THR A 60 -19.72 12.91 -11.11
N GLU A 61 -19.85 13.68 -10.02
CA GLU A 61 -20.90 14.71 -9.92
C GLU A 61 -20.70 15.81 -10.95
N ALA A 62 -19.48 16.29 -11.15
CA ALA A 62 -19.14 17.29 -12.15
C ALA A 62 -19.41 16.80 -13.60
N GLU A 63 -19.21 15.53 -13.88
CA GLU A 63 -19.52 14.95 -15.19
C GLU A 63 -21.02 14.79 -15.45
N GLY A 64 -21.82 14.59 -14.42
CA GLY A 64 -23.28 14.50 -14.50
C GLY A 64 -23.86 13.31 -15.29
N ARG A 65 -23.04 12.30 -15.55
CA ARG A 65 -23.42 11.11 -16.38
C ARG A 65 -23.95 9.94 -15.56
N LEU A 66 -23.50 9.80 -14.33
CA LEU A 66 -23.81 8.70 -13.42
C LEU A 66 -24.14 9.24 -12.02
N PRO A 67 -24.85 8.45 -11.19
CA PRO A 67 -24.95 8.78 -9.78
C PRO A 67 -23.58 8.97 -9.15
N PRO A 68 -23.30 10.06 -8.40
CA PRO A 68 -21.96 10.44 -7.93
C PRO A 68 -21.24 9.34 -7.14
N PHE A 69 -21.99 8.57 -6.36
CA PHE A 69 -21.45 7.49 -5.51
C PHE A 69 -21.13 6.19 -6.27
N LEU A 70 -21.66 6.01 -7.48
CA LEU A 70 -21.66 4.70 -8.17
C LEU A 70 -20.23 4.20 -8.52
N PRO A 71 -19.35 5.00 -9.12
CA PRO A 71 -17.99 4.54 -9.43
C PRO A 71 -17.17 4.21 -8.16
N ALA A 72 -17.30 5.03 -7.11
CA ALA A 72 -16.62 4.79 -5.84
C ALA A 72 -17.12 3.50 -5.17
N ALA A 73 -18.45 3.29 -5.12
CA ALA A 73 -19.04 2.07 -4.58
C ALA A 73 -18.66 0.84 -5.39
N ALA A 74 -18.69 0.92 -6.71
CA ALA A 74 -18.25 -0.16 -7.59
C ALA A 74 -16.77 -0.50 -7.38
N GLY A 75 -15.91 0.51 -7.27
CA GLY A 75 -14.49 0.33 -6.98
C GLY A 75 -14.24 -0.39 -5.65
N ILE A 76 -14.95 -0.02 -4.59
CA ILE A 76 -14.85 -0.67 -3.29
C ILE A 76 -15.29 -2.14 -3.36
N VAL A 77 -16.43 -2.41 -4.00
CA VAL A 77 -16.95 -3.78 -4.13
C VAL A 77 -16.02 -4.65 -4.98
N LEU A 78 -15.56 -4.14 -6.13
CA LEU A 78 -14.63 -4.86 -7.01
C LEU A 78 -13.27 -5.10 -6.33
N GLY A 79 -12.75 -4.11 -5.61
CA GLY A 79 -11.52 -4.24 -4.84
C GLY A 79 -11.64 -5.31 -3.75
N ALA A 80 -12.70 -5.26 -2.95
CA ALA A 80 -12.97 -6.25 -1.92
C ALA A 80 -13.14 -7.66 -2.50
N LEU A 81 -13.87 -7.79 -3.62
CA LEU A 81 -14.04 -9.07 -4.31
C LEU A 81 -12.70 -9.61 -4.85
N THR A 82 -11.88 -8.73 -5.43
CA THR A 82 -10.55 -9.11 -5.95
C THR A 82 -9.67 -9.64 -4.83
N LEU A 83 -9.59 -8.94 -3.69
CA LEU A 83 -8.82 -9.38 -2.53
C LEU A 83 -9.36 -10.70 -1.97
N PHE A 84 -10.68 -10.85 -1.87
CA PHE A 84 -11.31 -12.08 -1.41
C PHE A 84 -10.99 -13.27 -2.32
N LEU A 85 -11.12 -13.11 -3.63
CA LEU A 85 -10.81 -14.17 -4.60
C LEU A 85 -9.33 -14.55 -4.57
N LEU A 86 -8.47 -13.57 -4.37
CA LEU A 86 -7.05 -13.77 -4.29
C LEU A 86 -6.64 -14.52 -3.01
N ASP A 87 -7.19 -14.14 -1.86
CA ASP A 87 -7.01 -14.84 -0.60
C ASP A 87 -7.48 -16.29 -0.70
N GLU A 88 -8.66 -16.51 -1.27
CA GLU A 88 -9.19 -17.86 -1.48
C GLU A 88 -8.32 -18.70 -2.43
N LEU A 89 -7.80 -18.07 -3.52
CA LEU A 89 -6.92 -18.76 -4.47
C LEU A 89 -5.59 -19.17 -3.82
N VAL A 90 -5.00 -18.28 -3.04
CA VAL A 90 -3.74 -18.57 -2.32
C VAL A 90 -3.99 -19.64 -1.24
N ARG A 91 -5.07 -19.54 -0.50
CA ARG A 91 -5.47 -20.52 0.51
C ARG A 91 -5.68 -21.92 -0.07
N ARG A 92 -6.29 -22.03 -1.25
CA ARG A 92 -6.49 -23.33 -1.94
C ARG A 92 -5.21 -23.97 -2.45
N ARG A 93 -4.21 -23.17 -2.81
CA ARG A 93 -2.94 -23.66 -3.37
C ARG A 93 -1.94 -24.10 -2.32
N GLY A 94 -2.19 -23.83 -1.07
CA GLY A 94 -1.26 -24.05 0.01
C GLY A 94 -1.77 -24.89 1.16
N GLY A 95 -1.09 -25.97 1.42
CA GLY A 95 -1.29 -26.80 2.60
C GLY A 95 -0.05 -26.77 3.49
N GLY A 96 -0.10 -26.14 4.68
CA GLY A 96 0.94 -26.25 5.71
C GLY A 96 1.37 -24.93 6.34
N GLU A 97 2.07 -24.99 7.48
CA GLU A 97 2.53 -23.85 8.29
C GLU A 97 3.48 -22.85 7.58
N VAL A 98 4.13 -23.24 6.49
CA VAL A 98 4.96 -22.34 5.64
C VAL A 98 4.11 -21.26 4.98
N HIS A 99 2.82 -21.31 5.14
CA HIS A 99 1.80 -20.59 4.40
C HIS A 99 1.45 -19.23 4.96
N SER A 100 1.51 -19.04 6.27
CA SER A 100 1.09 -17.76 6.86
C SER A 100 2.00 -16.61 6.45
N ASP A 101 3.30 -16.85 6.40
CA ASP A 101 4.29 -15.83 6.00
C ASP A 101 4.16 -15.50 4.50
N PHE A 102 3.94 -16.53 3.67
CA PHE A 102 3.75 -16.35 2.23
C PHE A 102 2.43 -15.68 1.90
N LEU A 103 1.34 -16.03 2.60
CA LEU A 103 0.03 -15.40 2.46
C LEU A 103 0.09 -13.92 2.84
N LEU A 104 0.68 -13.62 4.00
CA LEU A 104 0.86 -12.24 4.47
C LEU A 104 1.68 -11.42 3.46
N LEU A 105 2.81 -11.97 3.01
CA LEU A 105 3.68 -11.31 2.03
C LEU A 105 2.95 -11.07 0.71
N SER A 106 2.22 -12.08 0.22
CA SER A 106 1.45 -11.95 -1.02
C SER A 106 0.33 -10.94 -0.90
N ALA A 107 -0.43 -10.96 0.21
CA ALA A 107 -1.51 -10.00 0.45
C ALA A 107 -0.97 -8.56 0.47
N ILE A 108 0.13 -8.31 1.18
CA ILE A 108 0.74 -6.98 1.27
C ILE A 108 1.33 -6.55 -0.09
N THR A 109 2.00 -7.46 -0.80
CA THR A 109 2.52 -7.15 -2.15
C THR A 109 1.40 -6.74 -3.10
N LEU A 110 0.27 -7.45 -3.06
CA LEU A 110 -0.89 -7.16 -3.90
C LEU A 110 -1.60 -5.87 -3.50
N HIS A 111 -1.61 -5.53 -2.22
CA HIS A 111 -2.13 -4.28 -1.69
C HIS A 111 -1.31 -3.08 -2.17
N ASN A 112 -0.01 -3.20 -2.19
CA ASN A 112 0.89 -2.13 -2.62
C ASN A 112 0.79 -1.79 -4.13
N ILE A 113 0.33 -2.71 -4.99
CA ILE A 113 0.17 -2.44 -6.43
C ILE A 113 -0.85 -1.32 -6.68
N PRO A 114 -2.10 -1.40 -6.19
CA PRO A 114 -3.06 -0.30 -6.32
C PRO A 114 -2.58 1.03 -5.72
N GLU A 115 -1.86 0.99 -4.61
CA GLU A 115 -1.31 2.19 -3.98
C GLU A 115 -0.29 2.90 -4.87
N GLY A 116 0.65 2.16 -5.43
CA GLY A 116 1.62 2.71 -6.38
C GLY A 116 0.97 3.26 -7.65
N MET A 117 -0.05 2.56 -8.16
CA MET A 117 -0.84 3.04 -9.30
C MET A 117 -1.59 4.32 -8.96
N ALA A 118 -2.19 4.44 -7.77
CA ALA A 118 -2.89 5.65 -7.33
C ALA A 118 -1.96 6.86 -7.25
N VAL A 119 -0.75 6.69 -6.69
CA VAL A 119 0.27 7.76 -6.66
C VAL A 119 0.71 8.12 -8.06
N GLY A 120 1.02 7.15 -8.91
CA GLY A 120 1.42 7.37 -10.30
C GLY A 120 0.37 8.14 -11.10
N LEU A 121 -0.89 7.71 -11.00
CA LEU A 121 -2.03 8.36 -11.66
C LEU A 121 -2.25 9.79 -11.16
N ALA A 122 -2.22 10.03 -9.84
CA ALA A 122 -2.41 11.36 -9.28
C ALA A 122 -1.36 12.36 -9.81
N PHE A 123 -0.09 11.96 -9.94
CA PHE A 123 0.93 12.82 -10.52
C PHE A 123 0.80 12.96 -12.04
N ALA A 124 0.30 11.95 -12.76
CA ALA A 124 0.02 12.06 -14.18
C ALA A 124 -1.11 13.08 -14.43
N LEU A 125 -2.23 12.96 -13.73
CA LEU A 125 -3.35 13.91 -13.81
C LEU A 125 -2.95 15.33 -13.38
N ALA A 126 -2.07 15.48 -12.39
CA ALA A 126 -1.54 16.77 -12.00
C ALA A 126 -0.68 17.43 -13.10
N ALA A 127 -0.06 16.66 -13.98
CA ALA A 127 0.64 17.17 -15.15
C ALA A 127 -0.34 17.72 -16.21
N ASP A 128 -1.56 17.20 -16.26
CA ASP A 128 -2.63 17.62 -17.19
C ASP A 128 -3.56 18.72 -16.61
N GLY A 129 -3.20 19.30 -15.47
CA GLY A 129 -3.89 20.46 -14.90
C GLY A 129 -4.70 20.19 -13.61
N GLU A 130 -4.68 18.95 -13.11
CA GLU A 130 -5.24 18.61 -11.79
C GLU A 130 -4.38 19.16 -10.63
N SER A 131 -4.85 19.01 -9.41
CA SER A 131 -4.18 19.53 -8.22
C SER A 131 -2.87 18.81 -7.90
N LEU A 132 -1.74 19.47 -8.17
CA LEU A 132 -0.42 18.99 -7.73
C LEU A 132 -0.35 18.82 -6.20
N ALA A 133 -1.00 19.72 -5.45
CA ALA A 133 -1.10 19.61 -3.99
C ALA A 133 -1.84 18.32 -3.56
N GLY A 134 -2.88 17.92 -4.28
CA GLY A 134 -3.60 16.67 -4.06
C GLY A 134 -2.70 15.44 -4.30
N ALA A 135 -1.93 15.44 -5.38
CA ALA A 135 -0.98 14.36 -5.66
C ALA A 135 0.10 14.23 -4.57
N PHE A 136 0.63 15.34 -4.07
CA PHE A 136 1.58 15.33 -2.96
C PHE A 136 0.93 14.86 -1.65
N ALA A 137 -0.30 15.30 -1.35
CA ALA A 137 -1.01 14.88 -0.16
C ALA A 137 -1.27 13.36 -0.17
N LEU A 138 -1.67 12.80 -1.32
CA LEU A 138 -1.84 11.36 -1.50
C LEU A 138 -0.52 10.61 -1.31
N ALA A 139 0.56 11.04 -1.97
CA ALA A 139 1.87 10.43 -1.84
C ALA A 139 2.40 10.48 -0.41
N LEU A 140 2.17 11.59 0.31
CA LEU A 140 2.54 11.72 1.72
C LEU A 140 1.73 10.78 2.60
N GLY A 141 0.41 10.72 2.42
CA GLY A 141 -0.48 9.81 3.17
C GLY A 141 -0.06 8.35 3.00
N ILE A 142 0.09 7.90 1.76
CA ILE A 142 0.55 6.54 1.44
C ILE A 142 1.97 6.29 1.98
N GLY A 143 2.89 7.25 1.86
CA GLY A 143 4.23 7.11 2.42
C GLY A 143 4.23 6.95 3.94
N VAL A 144 3.43 7.74 4.66
CA VAL A 144 3.34 7.65 6.13
C VAL A 144 2.80 6.29 6.58
N GLN A 145 1.80 5.71 5.89
CA GLN A 145 1.28 4.38 6.22
C GLN A 145 2.27 3.25 5.87
N ASN A 146 3.06 3.42 4.82
CA ASN A 146 4.01 2.43 4.37
C ASN A 146 5.15 2.17 5.38
N PHE A 147 5.46 3.15 6.23
CA PHE A 147 6.45 2.94 7.29
C PHE A 147 6.02 1.85 8.30
N PRO A 148 4.86 1.95 8.99
CA PRO A 148 4.40 0.88 9.87
C PRO A 148 4.12 -0.43 9.11
N GLU A 149 3.73 -0.37 7.85
CA GLU A 149 3.51 -1.55 7.01
C GLU A 149 4.82 -2.32 6.76
N GLY A 150 5.90 -1.64 6.38
CA GLY A 150 7.21 -2.24 6.26
C GLY A 150 7.69 -2.91 7.55
N ALA A 151 7.44 -2.29 8.69
CA ALA A 151 7.73 -2.87 10.00
C ALA A 151 6.84 -4.10 10.28
N ALA A 152 5.55 -4.05 9.92
CA ALA A 152 4.60 -5.15 10.11
C ALA A 152 4.96 -6.40 9.30
N VAL A 153 5.62 -6.25 8.15
CA VAL A 153 6.17 -7.38 7.38
C VAL A 153 7.47 -7.90 7.98
N ALA A 154 8.40 -7.00 8.26
CA ALA A 154 9.75 -7.38 8.62
C ALA A 154 9.86 -7.94 10.04
N LEU A 155 9.10 -7.40 11.01
CA LEU A 155 9.18 -7.83 12.42
C LEU A 155 8.75 -9.29 12.64
N PRO A 156 7.60 -9.79 12.12
CA PRO A 156 7.23 -11.20 12.25
C PRO A 156 8.26 -12.15 11.64
N VAL A 157 8.80 -11.81 10.47
CA VAL A 157 9.85 -12.61 9.82
C VAL A 157 11.10 -12.69 10.69
N TYR A 158 11.46 -11.62 11.38
CA TYR A 158 12.57 -11.64 12.34
C TYR A 158 12.22 -12.46 13.58
N GLN A 159 10.99 -12.35 14.09
CA GLN A 159 10.51 -13.09 15.26
C GLN A 159 10.45 -14.59 14.99
N SER A 160 10.14 -15.03 13.76
CA SER A 160 10.15 -16.46 13.35
C SER A 160 11.54 -17.09 13.28
N GLY A 161 12.59 -16.37 13.72
CA GLY A 161 13.95 -16.90 13.82
C GLY A 161 14.84 -16.62 12.62
N LYS A 162 14.35 -15.92 11.59
CA LYS A 162 15.17 -15.49 10.44
C LYS A 162 16.18 -14.40 10.85
N SER A 163 17.21 -14.20 10.04
CA SER A 163 18.19 -13.14 10.27
C SER A 163 17.58 -11.75 10.03
N LYS A 164 18.10 -10.71 10.71
CA LYS A 164 17.71 -9.31 10.48
C LYS A 164 17.79 -8.91 9.01
N ARG A 165 18.86 -9.32 8.32
CA ARG A 165 19.03 -9.04 6.89
C ARG A 165 17.92 -9.67 6.03
N ARG A 166 17.55 -10.93 6.31
CA ARG A 166 16.48 -11.61 5.58
C ARG A 166 15.14 -10.94 5.86
N ALA A 167 14.84 -10.62 7.09
CA ALA A 167 13.61 -9.92 7.48
C ALA A 167 13.51 -8.54 6.80
N PHE A 168 14.57 -7.76 6.80
CA PHE A 168 14.65 -6.47 6.10
C PHE A 168 14.35 -6.61 4.61
N TRP A 169 15.07 -7.49 3.92
CA TRP A 169 14.86 -7.67 2.48
C TRP A 169 13.49 -8.23 2.15
N THR A 170 12.88 -9.06 3.00
CA THR A 170 11.50 -9.49 2.81
C THR A 170 10.55 -8.31 2.84
N GLY A 171 10.70 -7.39 3.80
CA GLY A 171 9.90 -6.16 3.86
C GLY A 171 10.11 -5.24 2.66
N VAL A 172 11.35 -5.05 2.22
CA VAL A 172 11.68 -4.20 1.05
C VAL A 172 11.13 -4.79 -0.24
N LEU A 173 11.29 -6.10 -0.45
CA LEU A 173 10.84 -6.76 -1.68
C LEU A 173 9.33 -6.82 -1.82
N SER A 174 8.57 -6.80 -0.72
CA SER A 174 7.10 -6.73 -0.77
C SER A 174 6.59 -5.50 -1.51
N VAL A 175 7.39 -4.44 -1.59
CA VAL A 175 7.03 -3.14 -2.20
C VAL A 175 7.75 -2.89 -3.53
N SER A 176 8.78 -3.66 -3.87
CA SER A 176 9.57 -3.42 -5.08
C SER A 176 8.75 -3.48 -6.38
N TYR A 177 7.71 -4.32 -6.42
CA TYR A 177 6.79 -4.41 -7.56
C TYR A 177 5.92 -3.17 -7.73
N THR A 178 5.61 -2.46 -6.67
CA THR A 178 4.84 -1.22 -6.66
C THR A 178 5.54 -0.11 -7.43
N HIS A 179 6.85 -0.01 -7.23
CA HIS A 179 7.67 1.04 -7.84
C HIS A 179 7.77 0.89 -9.36
N LEU A 180 7.89 -0.34 -9.85
CA LEU A 180 7.94 -0.64 -11.28
C LEU A 180 6.62 -0.31 -11.97
N ARG A 181 5.49 -0.69 -11.38
CA ARG A 181 4.15 -0.45 -11.95
C ARG A 181 3.76 1.03 -11.99
N ALA A 182 4.07 1.78 -10.95
CA ALA A 182 3.81 3.22 -10.93
C ALA A 182 4.58 3.97 -12.04
N HIS A 183 5.77 3.50 -12.37
CA HIS A 183 6.57 4.05 -13.47
C HIS A 183 5.93 3.75 -14.83
N GLU A 184 5.45 2.54 -15.06
CA GLU A 184 4.76 2.15 -16.30
C GLU A 184 3.49 3.00 -16.49
N THR A 185 2.63 3.10 -15.46
CA THR A 185 1.38 3.86 -15.53
C THR A 185 1.61 5.35 -15.84
N SER A 186 2.70 5.94 -15.34
CA SER A 186 3.02 7.35 -15.61
C SER A 186 3.65 7.61 -16.98
N GLN A 187 4.01 6.57 -17.74
CA GLN A 187 4.57 6.69 -19.09
C GLN A 187 3.54 6.39 -20.18
N ASP A 188 2.48 5.65 -19.86
CA ASP A 188 1.44 5.24 -20.81
C ASP A 188 0.26 6.24 -20.90
N LEU A 189 0.27 7.31 -20.09
CA LEU A 189 -0.67 8.43 -20.11
C LEU A 189 -0.01 9.68 -20.67
#